data_ce7eb66c3bd9e84363204659ed41bd02
#
_entry.id   ce7eb66c3bd9e84363204659ed41bd02
#
_cell.length_a   1.000
_cell.length_b   1.000
_cell.length_c   1.000
_cell.angle_alpha   90.00
_cell.angle_beta   90.00
_cell.angle_gamma   90.00
#
_symmetry.space_group_name_H-M   'P 1'
#
loop_
_entity.id
_entity.type
_entity.pdbx_description
1 polymer ?
#
loop_
_entity_poly.entity_id
_entity_poly.type
_entity_poly.pdbx_seq_one_letter_code
_entity_poly.pdbx_strand_id
1 'polypeptide(L)'
;MRDEEYRAMFELEERLWWYEGMRAVTASLLGPILGEQNQRVLDIGCGTGYSMVWLRERFRFREVYGVDLSPHASAFWRTRGLDTVALASADGLPFAEGEFDLVTCFDVIYQLNDERASAAISEMHRVLRPAGLLFIREPAYQWMRGAHDFAVGTHRRYTLTDLRRLLLAHGFKVRRDTYANTLLFWLAAPHRLFSKWRGGAESDVKPVPRWLNRNLVPFLKLEARMLGRVSFPFGLSAIAVAERVP
;
A
#
# COMPACT_ATOMS: atom_id res chain seq x y z
N MET A 1 12.24 -8.28 -2.16
CA MET A 1 12.81 -7.47 -1.05
C MET A 1 13.79 -8.34 -0.27
N ARG A 2 14.91 -7.81 0.28
CA ARG A 2 15.95 -8.56 1.02
C ARG A 2 15.53 -8.78 2.47
N ASP A 3 16.13 -9.78 3.17
CA ASP A 3 15.85 -10.09 4.59
C ASP A 3 16.04 -8.87 5.51
N GLU A 4 17.11 -8.12 5.31
CA GLU A 4 17.43 -6.91 6.09
C GLU A 4 16.33 -5.85 6.02
N GLU A 5 15.67 -5.72 4.86
CA GLU A 5 14.56 -4.77 4.67
C GLU A 5 13.31 -5.20 5.45
N TYR A 6 13.02 -6.52 5.53
CA TYR A 6 11.92 -7.02 6.35
C TYR A 6 12.16 -6.82 7.84
N ARG A 7 13.40 -7.00 8.32
CA ARG A 7 13.76 -6.71 9.72
C ARG A 7 13.62 -5.24 10.04
N ALA A 8 14.15 -4.36 9.19
CA ALA A 8 14.01 -2.91 9.36
C ALA A 8 12.54 -2.48 9.34
N MET A 9 11.73 -3.05 8.45
CA MET A 9 10.30 -2.82 8.40
C MET A 9 9.62 -3.25 9.69
N PHE A 10 9.88 -4.47 10.19
CA PHE A 10 9.31 -4.99 11.43
C PHE A 10 9.60 -4.11 12.65
N GLU A 11 10.81 -3.53 12.73
CA GLU A 11 11.21 -2.64 13.83
C GLU A 11 10.56 -1.26 13.75
N LEU A 12 10.29 -0.77 12.54
CA LEU A 12 9.90 0.61 12.29
C LEU A 12 8.42 0.81 11.99
N GLU A 13 7.73 -0.17 11.39
CA GLU A 13 6.39 0.00 10.83
C GLU A 13 5.32 0.37 11.85
N GLU A 14 5.51 0.05 13.12
CA GLU A 14 4.58 0.44 14.17
C GLU A 14 4.67 1.91 14.54
N ARG A 15 5.89 2.49 14.49
CA ARG A 15 6.21 3.77 15.14
C ARG A 15 6.74 4.84 14.20
N LEU A 16 7.18 4.46 12.99
CA LEU A 16 7.72 5.43 12.06
C LEU A 16 6.60 6.30 11.52
N TRP A 17 6.81 7.61 11.54
CA TRP A 17 5.86 8.65 11.13
C TRP A 17 5.19 8.37 9.78
N TRP A 18 5.95 7.82 8.82
CA TRP A 18 5.44 7.53 7.48
C TRP A 18 4.36 6.44 7.52
N TYR A 19 4.63 5.30 8.20
CA TYR A 19 3.65 4.21 8.32
C TYR A 19 2.41 4.67 9.11
N GLU A 20 2.60 5.42 10.21
CA GLU A 20 1.49 5.96 11.00
C GLU A 20 0.64 6.94 10.16
N GLY A 21 1.28 7.80 9.37
CA GLY A 21 0.62 8.70 8.45
C GLY A 21 -0.17 7.96 7.37
N MET A 22 0.43 6.95 6.75
CA MET A 22 -0.24 6.17 5.70
C MET A 22 -1.42 5.34 6.24
N ARG A 23 -1.34 4.84 7.46
CA ARG A 23 -2.49 4.23 8.14
C ARG A 23 -3.62 5.24 8.36
N ALA A 24 -3.30 6.47 8.75
CA ALA A 24 -4.31 7.53 8.90
C ALA A 24 -4.96 7.88 7.56
N VAL A 25 -4.18 7.97 6.48
CA VAL A 25 -4.70 8.18 5.11
C VAL A 25 -5.62 7.03 4.69
N THR A 26 -5.19 5.78 4.87
CA THR A 26 -6.00 4.59 4.55
C THR A 26 -7.31 4.61 5.34
N ALA A 27 -7.25 4.92 6.65
CA ALA A 27 -8.46 5.00 7.49
C ALA A 27 -9.42 6.11 7.03
N SER A 28 -8.92 7.24 6.58
CA SER A 28 -9.75 8.35 6.10
C SER A 28 -10.42 8.08 4.75
N LEU A 29 -9.79 7.26 3.90
CA LEU A 29 -10.33 6.90 2.60
C LEU A 29 -11.27 5.70 2.65
N LEU A 30 -10.94 4.68 3.44
CA LEU A 30 -11.74 3.46 3.59
C LEU A 30 -12.93 3.66 4.53
N GLY A 31 -12.73 4.30 5.69
CA GLY A 31 -13.75 4.39 6.73
C GLY A 31 -15.13 4.84 6.26
N PRO A 32 -15.24 5.89 5.43
CA PRO A 32 -16.54 6.38 4.96
C PRO A 32 -17.30 5.45 4.01
N ILE A 33 -16.62 4.48 3.39
CA ILE A 33 -17.17 3.60 2.37
C ILE A 33 -17.33 2.15 2.83
N LEU A 34 -16.74 1.80 3.98
CA LEU A 34 -16.94 0.50 4.61
C LEU A 34 -18.31 0.46 5.30
N GLY A 35 -19.13 -0.52 4.91
CA GLY A 35 -20.39 -0.80 5.59
C GLY A 35 -20.17 -1.42 6.98
N GLU A 36 -21.27 -1.56 7.75
CA GLU A 36 -21.25 -2.17 9.11
C GLU A 36 -21.10 -3.70 9.12
N GLN A 37 -20.92 -4.34 7.99
CA GLN A 37 -20.91 -5.81 7.86
C GLN A 37 -19.59 -6.41 8.33
N ASN A 38 -19.67 -7.61 8.91
CA ASN A 38 -18.54 -8.49 9.21
C ASN A 38 -17.81 -8.85 7.91
N GLN A 39 -16.73 -8.14 7.60
CA GLN A 39 -16.05 -8.24 6.34
C GLN A 39 -14.88 -9.21 6.42
N ARG A 40 -14.71 -10.01 5.36
CA ARG A 40 -13.52 -10.79 5.08
C ARG A 40 -12.56 -9.95 4.22
N VAL A 41 -11.36 -9.79 4.69
CA VAL A 41 -10.35 -8.92 4.07
C VAL A 41 -9.13 -9.73 3.66
N LEU A 42 -8.59 -9.46 2.47
CA LEU A 42 -7.30 -9.98 2.03
C LEU A 42 -6.30 -8.82 1.89
N ASP A 43 -5.17 -8.94 2.57
CA ASP A 43 -4.03 -8.03 2.43
C ASP A 43 -2.95 -8.68 1.55
N ILE A 44 -2.77 -8.14 0.34
CA ILE A 44 -1.80 -8.66 -0.64
C ILE A 44 -0.48 -7.93 -0.47
N GLY A 45 0.61 -8.70 -0.32
CA GLY A 45 1.91 -8.17 0.07
C GLY A 45 1.93 -7.75 1.53
N CYS A 46 1.36 -8.57 2.41
CA CYS A 46 1.20 -8.25 3.84
C CYS A 46 2.52 -8.07 4.61
N GLY A 47 3.67 -8.39 3.99
CA GLY A 47 4.99 -8.20 4.57
C GLY A 47 5.13 -8.90 5.91
N THR A 48 5.53 -8.17 6.94
CA THR A 48 5.66 -8.67 8.32
C THR A 48 4.32 -8.87 9.03
N GLY A 49 3.19 -8.51 8.40
CA GLY A 49 1.83 -8.72 8.88
C GLY A 49 1.24 -7.61 9.75
N TYR A 50 1.95 -6.50 9.99
CA TYR A 50 1.39 -5.43 10.83
C TYR A 50 0.19 -4.73 10.21
N SER A 51 0.14 -4.60 8.89
CA SER A 51 -1.03 -4.10 8.16
C SER A 51 -2.30 -4.89 8.51
N MET A 52 -2.21 -6.23 8.57
CA MET A 52 -3.32 -7.12 8.94
C MET A 52 -3.80 -6.88 10.37
N VAL A 53 -2.86 -6.81 11.33
CA VAL A 53 -3.18 -6.51 12.73
C VAL A 53 -3.90 -5.18 12.84
N TRP A 54 -3.32 -4.14 12.21
CA TRP A 54 -3.89 -2.80 12.22
C TRP A 54 -5.28 -2.73 11.53
N LEU A 55 -5.47 -3.38 10.39
CA LEU A 55 -6.77 -3.44 9.71
C LEU A 55 -7.84 -4.07 10.60
N ARG A 56 -7.51 -5.20 11.21
CA ARG A 56 -8.42 -5.90 12.13
C ARG A 56 -8.82 -5.03 13.31
N GLU A 57 -7.87 -4.39 13.97
CA GLU A 57 -8.14 -3.55 15.14
C GLU A 57 -8.87 -2.26 14.77
N ARG A 58 -8.46 -1.60 13.68
CA ARG A 58 -8.98 -0.28 13.30
C ARG A 58 -10.41 -0.33 12.81
N PHE A 59 -10.76 -1.38 12.05
CA PHE A 59 -12.08 -1.51 11.42
C PHE A 59 -12.93 -2.63 12.01
N ARG A 60 -12.39 -3.40 12.94
CA ARG A 60 -13.07 -4.54 13.58
C ARG A 60 -13.51 -5.60 12.57
N PHE A 61 -12.69 -5.84 11.55
CA PHE A 61 -12.97 -6.88 10.59
C PHE A 61 -13.01 -8.25 11.25
N ARG A 62 -13.94 -9.09 10.79
CA ARG A 62 -14.12 -10.45 11.30
C ARG A 62 -12.89 -11.32 11.02
N GLU A 63 -12.45 -11.30 9.77
CA GLU A 63 -11.35 -12.14 9.29
C GLU A 63 -10.43 -11.31 8.40
N VAL A 64 -9.14 -11.33 8.68
CA VAL A 64 -8.12 -10.71 7.85
C VAL A 64 -7.12 -11.77 7.45
N TYR A 65 -7.05 -12.05 6.16
CA TYR A 65 -6.10 -12.94 5.53
C TYR A 65 -4.96 -12.13 4.94
N GLY A 66 -3.78 -12.75 4.81
CA GLY A 66 -2.62 -12.11 4.20
C GLY A 66 -1.85 -13.05 3.30
N VAL A 67 -1.29 -12.50 2.24
CA VAL A 67 -0.32 -13.21 1.40
C VAL A 67 0.91 -12.35 1.18
N ASP A 68 2.07 -12.99 1.15
CA ASP A 68 3.33 -12.39 0.71
C ASP A 68 4.14 -13.44 -0.06
N LEU A 69 4.90 -12.99 -1.06
CA LEU A 69 5.72 -13.90 -1.87
C LEU A 69 7.00 -14.33 -1.13
N SER A 70 7.46 -13.54 -0.18
CA SER A 70 8.78 -13.71 0.44
C SER A 70 8.76 -14.63 1.65
N PRO A 71 9.58 -15.70 1.66
CA PRO A 71 9.77 -16.50 2.86
C PRO A 71 10.31 -15.69 4.05
N HIS A 72 11.04 -14.59 3.81
CA HIS A 72 11.54 -13.72 4.88
C HIS A 72 10.41 -13.03 5.65
N ALA A 73 9.29 -12.72 5.00
CA ALA A 73 8.10 -12.17 5.64
C ALA A 73 7.51 -13.15 6.66
N SER A 74 7.45 -14.45 6.32
CA SER A 74 6.81 -15.47 7.13
C SER A 74 7.44 -15.67 8.51
N ALA A 75 8.71 -15.32 8.68
CA ALA A 75 9.41 -15.40 9.96
C ALA A 75 8.77 -14.51 11.04
N PHE A 76 8.10 -13.42 10.65
CA PHE A 76 7.48 -12.44 11.55
C PHE A 76 6.02 -12.76 11.88
N TRP A 77 5.32 -13.55 11.07
CA TRP A 77 3.90 -13.83 11.24
C TRP A 77 3.58 -14.51 12.56
N ARG A 78 4.40 -15.50 12.95
CA ARG A 78 4.27 -16.18 14.25
C ARG A 78 4.45 -15.22 15.42
N THR A 79 5.41 -14.31 15.34
CA THR A 79 5.67 -13.29 16.37
C THR A 79 4.45 -12.38 16.57
N ARG A 80 3.65 -12.16 15.50
CA ARG A 80 2.42 -11.36 15.53
C ARG A 80 1.15 -12.19 15.81
N GLY A 81 1.28 -13.50 16.03
CA GLY A 81 0.13 -14.38 16.26
C GLY A 81 -0.80 -14.48 15.04
N LEU A 82 -0.23 -14.42 13.82
CA LEU A 82 -1.00 -14.54 12.59
C LEU A 82 -1.01 -15.98 12.11
N ASP A 83 -2.19 -16.54 11.91
CA ASP A 83 -2.49 -17.90 11.42
C ASP A 83 -3.23 -17.91 10.06
N THR A 84 -3.73 -16.76 9.63
CA THR A 84 -4.46 -16.55 8.37
C THR A 84 -3.57 -15.99 7.27
N VAL A 85 -2.35 -16.51 7.15
CA VAL A 85 -1.32 -16.03 6.22
C VAL A 85 -0.77 -17.17 5.37
N ALA A 86 -0.40 -16.86 4.13
CA ALA A 86 0.19 -17.82 3.21
C ALA A 86 1.30 -17.20 2.36
N LEU A 87 2.25 -18.04 1.93
CA LEU A 87 3.21 -17.68 0.89
C LEU A 87 2.52 -17.82 -0.47
N ALA A 88 2.27 -16.68 -1.12
CA ALA A 88 1.68 -16.67 -2.46
C ALA A 88 2.07 -15.42 -3.23
N SER A 89 2.00 -15.50 -4.56
CA SER A 89 2.19 -14.36 -5.44
C SER A 89 0.88 -13.61 -5.66
N ALA A 90 0.95 -12.30 -5.84
CA ALA A 90 -0.21 -11.47 -6.14
C ALA A 90 -0.89 -11.82 -7.47
N ASP A 91 -0.15 -12.41 -8.42
CA ASP A 91 -0.62 -12.87 -9.72
C ASP A 91 -1.06 -14.35 -9.75
N GLY A 92 -1.21 -14.97 -8.56
CA GLY A 92 -1.67 -16.36 -8.40
C GLY A 92 -2.14 -16.59 -6.96
N LEU A 93 -3.34 -16.11 -6.62
CA LEU A 93 -3.88 -16.14 -5.26
C LEU A 93 -4.53 -17.50 -4.94
N PRO A 94 -4.22 -18.12 -3.78
CA PRO A 94 -4.74 -19.43 -3.39
C PRO A 94 -6.15 -19.35 -2.77
N PHE A 95 -7.03 -18.54 -3.33
CA PHE A 95 -8.38 -18.30 -2.82
C PHE A 95 -9.42 -18.49 -3.92
N ALA A 96 -10.66 -18.79 -3.51
CA ALA A 96 -11.76 -18.93 -4.42
C ALA A 96 -12.22 -17.59 -5.02
N GLU A 97 -12.97 -17.65 -6.11
CA GLU A 97 -13.64 -16.47 -6.66
C GLU A 97 -14.69 -15.93 -5.68
N GLY A 98 -14.72 -14.60 -5.53
CA GLY A 98 -15.76 -13.93 -4.75
C GLY A 98 -15.66 -14.15 -3.24
N GLU A 99 -14.48 -14.48 -2.73
CA GLU A 99 -14.30 -14.85 -1.32
C GLU A 99 -14.18 -13.62 -0.38
N PHE A 100 -13.76 -12.46 -0.87
CA PHE A 100 -13.45 -11.31 -0.05
C PHE A 100 -14.36 -10.11 -0.31
N ASP A 101 -14.63 -9.35 0.76
CA ASP A 101 -15.36 -8.08 0.73
C ASP A 101 -14.44 -6.91 0.40
N LEU A 102 -13.19 -7.00 0.87
CA LEU A 102 -12.16 -6.00 0.68
C LEU A 102 -10.83 -6.69 0.37
N VAL A 103 -10.13 -6.18 -0.63
CA VAL A 103 -8.72 -6.47 -0.89
C VAL A 103 -7.93 -5.20 -0.66
N THR A 104 -6.83 -5.30 0.09
CA THR A 104 -5.84 -4.24 0.23
C THR A 104 -4.53 -4.64 -0.44
N CYS A 105 -3.89 -3.68 -1.10
CA CYS A 105 -2.62 -3.86 -1.79
C CYS A 105 -1.76 -2.61 -1.57
N PHE A 106 -0.76 -2.72 -0.71
CA PHE A 106 0.08 -1.60 -0.30
C PHE A 106 1.50 -1.77 -0.83
N ASP A 107 1.85 -0.97 -1.84
CA ASP A 107 3.20 -0.91 -2.39
C ASP A 107 3.70 -2.30 -2.88
N VAL A 108 2.93 -2.96 -3.77
CA VAL A 108 3.22 -4.32 -4.29
C VAL A 108 3.41 -4.33 -5.80
N ILE A 109 2.44 -3.84 -6.58
CA ILE A 109 2.47 -4.01 -8.03
C ILE A 109 3.60 -3.21 -8.70
N TYR A 110 4.16 -2.21 -8.02
CA TYR A 110 5.31 -1.45 -8.51
C TYR A 110 6.58 -2.31 -8.67
N GLN A 111 6.64 -3.49 -8.03
CA GLN A 111 7.73 -4.47 -8.14
C GLN A 111 7.51 -5.46 -9.29
N LEU A 112 6.30 -5.53 -9.85
CA LEU A 112 5.93 -6.45 -10.91
C LEU A 112 6.16 -5.80 -12.28
N ASN A 113 6.51 -6.62 -13.28
CA ASN A 113 6.44 -6.17 -14.66
C ASN A 113 4.99 -5.96 -15.10
N ASP A 114 4.77 -5.33 -16.24
CA ASP A 114 3.41 -4.95 -16.68
C ASP A 114 2.48 -6.16 -16.86
N GLU A 115 2.98 -7.30 -17.33
CA GLU A 115 2.22 -8.54 -17.49
C GLU A 115 1.77 -9.11 -16.14
N ARG A 116 2.68 -9.23 -15.17
CA ARG A 116 2.38 -9.72 -13.84
C ARG A 116 1.52 -8.74 -13.03
N ALA A 117 1.73 -7.43 -13.21
CA ALA A 117 0.87 -6.42 -12.59
C ALA A 117 -0.57 -6.53 -13.12
N SER A 118 -0.75 -6.74 -14.44
CA SER A 118 -2.05 -7.00 -15.05
C SER A 118 -2.70 -8.28 -14.49
N ALA A 119 -1.94 -9.38 -14.40
CA ALA A 119 -2.42 -10.63 -13.82
C ALA A 119 -2.79 -10.47 -12.33
N ALA A 120 -2.01 -9.72 -11.56
CA ALA A 120 -2.31 -9.43 -10.16
C ALA A 120 -3.62 -8.67 -9.99
N ILE A 121 -3.90 -7.65 -10.83
CA ILE A 121 -5.18 -6.94 -10.80
C ILE A 121 -6.34 -7.86 -11.19
N SER A 122 -6.14 -8.77 -12.17
CA SER A 122 -7.15 -9.79 -12.51
C SER A 122 -7.45 -10.72 -11.33
N GLU A 123 -6.42 -11.16 -10.61
CA GLU A 123 -6.59 -12.00 -9.41
C GLU A 123 -7.30 -11.24 -8.27
N MET A 124 -6.95 -9.96 -8.05
CA MET A 124 -7.66 -9.11 -7.08
C MET A 124 -9.14 -8.98 -7.44
N HIS A 125 -9.45 -8.81 -8.74
CA HIS A 125 -10.83 -8.79 -9.20
C HIS A 125 -11.51 -10.13 -8.97
N ARG A 126 -10.87 -11.25 -9.30
CA ARG A 126 -11.43 -12.59 -9.17
C ARG A 126 -11.81 -12.94 -7.73
N VAL A 127 -10.92 -12.65 -6.77
CA VAL A 127 -11.15 -13.02 -5.37
C VAL A 127 -12.12 -12.10 -4.64
N LEU A 128 -12.37 -10.89 -5.13
CA LEU A 128 -13.39 -9.99 -4.59
C LEU A 128 -14.78 -10.47 -4.97
N ARG A 129 -15.75 -10.38 -4.06
CA ARG A 129 -17.17 -10.56 -4.40
C ARG A 129 -17.69 -9.44 -5.29
N PRO A 130 -18.81 -9.61 -6.02
CA PRO A 130 -19.48 -8.50 -6.68
C PRO A 130 -19.72 -7.33 -5.72
N ALA A 131 -19.45 -6.10 -6.14
CA ALA A 131 -19.45 -4.89 -5.31
C ALA A 131 -18.41 -4.89 -4.17
N GLY A 132 -17.49 -5.85 -4.11
CA GLY A 132 -16.34 -5.83 -3.21
C GLY A 132 -15.36 -4.72 -3.57
N LEU A 133 -14.59 -4.27 -2.59
CA LEU A 133 -13.71 -3.12 -2.71
C LEU A 133 -12.24 -3.52 -2.83
N LEU A 134 -11.52 -2.86 -3.72
CA LEU A 134 -10.07 -2.86 -3.79
C LEU A 134 -9.54 -1.51 -3.29
N PHE A 135 -8.64 -1.55 -2.30
CA PHE A 135 -7.81 -0.41 -1.93
C PHE A 135 -6.38 -0.67 -2.40
N ILE A 136 -5.89 0.12 -3.32
CA ILE A 136 -4.54 0.01 -3.85
C ILE A 136 -3.76 1.31 -3.64
N ARG A 137 -2.50 1.18 -3.19
CA ARG A 137 -1.56 2.28 -3.01
C ARG A 137 -0.22 1.89 -3.62
N GLU A 138 0.34 2.79 -4.46
CA GLU A 138 1.61 2.56 -5.12
C GLU A 138 2.48 3.83 -5.08
N PRO A 139 3.82 3.70 -5.12
CA PRO A 139 4.72 4.84 -5.24
C PRO A 139 4.44 5.65 -6.51
N ALA A 140 4.37 6.98 -6.36
CA ALA A 140 4.03 7.86 -7.47
C ALA A 140 5.26 8.25 -8.31
N TYR A 141 4.98 8.52 -9.59
CA TYR A 141 5.85 9.11 -10.61
C TYR A 141 7.17 8.42 -10.91
N GLN A 142 7.28 7.94 -12.13
CA GLN A 142 8.50 7.28 -12.64
C GLN A 142 9.76 8.16 -12.54
N TRP A 143 9.63 9.47 -12.67
CA TRP A 143 10.76 10.40 -12.54
C TRP A 143 11.30 10.52 -11.11
N MET A 144 10.54 10.08 -10.10
CA MET A 144 10.95 10.05 -8.70
C MET A 144 11.73 8.79 -8.31
N ARG A 145 12.01 7.87 -9.23
CA ARG A 145 12.86 6.70 -8.94
C ARG A 145 14.21 7.12 -8.39
N GLY A 146 14.64 6.45 -7.32
CA GLY A 146 15.93 6.68 -6.66
C GLY A 146 16.61 5.38 -6.25
N ALA A 147 17.65 5.46 -5.43
CA ALA A 147 18.43 4.31 -5.00
C ALA A 147 17.60 3.25 -4.25
N HIS A 148 16.65 3.69 -3.44
CA HIS A 148 15.73 2.76 -2.75
C HIS A 148 14.95 1.89 -3.74
N ASP A 149 14.49 2.44 -4.86
CA ASP A 149 13.77 1.69 -5.88
C ASP A 149 14.60 0.53 -6.46
N PHE A 150 15.90 0.75 -6.64
CA PHE A 150 16.80 -0.32 -7.08
C PHE A 150 17.02 -1.37 -6.00
N ALA A 151 17.11 -0.96 -4.72
CA ALA A 151 17.29 -1.87 -3.60
C ALA A 151 16.10 -2.81 -3.37
N VAL A 152 14.87 -2.32 -3.59
CA VAL A 152 13.63 -3.10 -3.42
C VAL A 152 13.13 -3.74 -4.72
N GLY A 153 13.85 -3.57 -5.84
CA GLY A 153 13.49 -4.17 -7.13
C GLY A 153 12.29 -3.51 -7.82
N THR A 154 12.14 -2.18 -7.67
CA THR A 154 11.04 -1.43 -8.33
C THR A 154 11.11 -1.59 -9.85
N HIS A 155 10.06 -2.15 -10.45
CA HIS A 155 9.91 -2.21 -11.90
C HIS A 155 9.39 -0.88 -12.46
N ARG A 156 8.28 -0.37 -11.92
CA ARG A 156 7.70 0.92 -12.32
C ARG A 156 7.06 1.65 -11.14
N ARG A 157 6.84 2.96 -11.30
CA ARG A 157 6.01 3.78 -10.41
C ARG A 157 4.75 4.23 -11.18
N TYR A 158 3.67 4.49 -10.48
CA TYR A 158 2.36 4.73 -11.07
C TYR A 158 1.90 6.18 -10.94
N THR A 159 1.20 6.68 -11.94
CA THR A 159 0.35 7.85 -11.80
C THR A 159 -1.10 7.42 -11.52
N LEU A 160 -1.96 8.34 -11.08
CA LEU A 160 -3.41 8.04 -10.96
C LEU A 160 -4.00 7.64 -12.32
N THR A 161 -3.52 8.22 -13.41
CA THR A 161 -3.96 7.85 -14.77
C THR A 161 -3.58 6.41 -15.10
N ASP A 162 -2.38 5.97 -14.73
CA ASP A 162 -1.94 4.58 -14.94
C ASP A 162 -2.79 3.60 -14.13
N LEU A 163 -2.97 3.87 -12.82
CA LEU A 163 -3.80 3.02 -11.94
C LEU A 163 -5.25 2.97 -12.43
N ARG A 164 -5.83 4.12 -12.78
CA ARG A 164 -7.19 4.17 -13.29
C ARG A 164 -7.37 3.35 -14.56
N ARG A 165 -6.44 3.50 -15.52
CA ARG A 165 -6.46 2.72 -16.76
C ARG A 165 -6.37 1.23 -16.49
N LEU A 166 -5.43 0.83 -15.63
CA LEU A 166 -5.22 -0.57 -15.27
C LEU A 166 -6.47 -1.16 -14.59
N LEU A 167 -7.06 -0.46 -13.64
CA LEU A 167 -8.27 -0.92 -12.91
C LEU A 167 -9.49 -1.02 -13.84
N LEU A 168 -9.73 -0.01 -14.67
CA LEU A 168 -10.85 -0.03 -15.64
C LEU A 168 -10.72 -1.17 -16.64
N ALA A 169 -9.50 -1.47 -17.12
CA ALA A 169 -9.26 -2.57 -18.06
C ALA A 169 -9.57 -3.96 -17.46
N HIS A 170 -9.62 -4.08 -16.12
CA HIS A 170 -9.86 -5.34 -15.41
C HIS A 170 -11.20 -5.37 -14.67
N GLY A 171 -12.21 -4.61 -15.13
CA GLY A 171 -13.57 -4.70 -14.61
C GLY A 171 -13.82 -3.99 -13.28
N PHE A 172 -12.93 -3.08 -12.88
CA PHE A 172 -13.17 -2.25 -11.72
C PHE A 172 -13.81 -0.91 -12.09
N LYS A 173 -14.66 -0.39 -11.19
CA LYS A 173 -15.12 0.99 -11.21
C LYS A 173 -14.36 1.78 -10.15
N VAL A 174 -13.56 2.75 -10.55
CA VAL A 174 -12.86 3.62 -9.61
C VAL A 174 -13.87 4.52 -8.88
N ARG A 175 -14.02 4.31 -7.58
CA ARG A 175 -14.91 5.09 -6.70
C ARG A 175 -14.23 6.37 -6.24
N ARG A 176 -12.93 6.29 -6.00
CA ARG A 176 -12.10 7.41 -5.58
C ARG A 176 -10.65 7.17 -5.94
N ASP A 177 -9.96 8.21 -6.36
CA ASP A 177 -8.51 8.21 -6.49
C ASP A 177 -7.93 9.55 -6.00
N THR A 178 -6.71 9.49 -5.50
CA THR A 178 -6.01 10.65 -4.95
C THR A 178 -4.51 10.36 -4.86
N TYR A 179 -3.72 11.43 -4.83
CA TYR A 179 -2.36 11.32 -4.31
C TYR A 179 -2.36 11.55 -2.80
N ALA A 180 -1.32 11.04 -2.12
CA ALA A 180 -1.03 11.28 -0.72
C ALA A 180 0.45 11.61 -0.52
N ASN A 181 0.78 12.07 0.69
CA ASN A 181 2.08 12.67 1.02
C ASN A 181 2.37 13.93 0.19
N THR A 182 1.35 14.73 -0.03
CA THR A 182 1.41 15.98 -0.80
C THR A 182 2.27 17.03 -0.10
N LEU A 183 2.17 17.15 1.22
CA LEU A 183 2.98 18.08 2.00
C LEU A 183 4.47 17.74 1.92
N LEU A 184 4.80 16.45 1.92
CA LEU A 184 6.17 15.98 1.82
C LEU A 184 6.71 16.01 0.39
N PHE A 185 5.83 16.05 -0.60
CA PHE A 185 6.21 16.11 -2.01
C PHE A 185 7.13 17.30 -2.30
N TRP A 186 6.81 18.48 -1.75
CA TRP A 186 7.60 19.68 -1.94
C TRP A 186 9.02 19.62 -1.35
N LEU A 187 9.23 18.75 -0.37
CA LEU A 187 10.56 18.48 0.21
C LEU A 187 11.28 17.37 -0.55
N ALA A 188 10.57 16.32 -0.87
CA ALA A 188 11.14 15.13 -1.51
C ALA A 188 11.47 15.36 -3.00
N ALA A 189 10.62 16.06 -3.75
CA ALA A 189 10.80 16.25 -5.19
C ALA A 189 12.08 17.03 -5.54
N PRO A 190 12.39 18.20 -4.93
CA PRO A 190 13.65 18.90 -5.18
C PRO A 190 14.88 18.09 -4.75
N HIS A 191 14.78 17.41 -3.59
CA HIS A 191 15.87 16.55 -3.10
C HIS A 191 16.16 15.41 -4.09
N ARG A 192 15.13 14.76 -4.64
CA ARG A 192 15.27 13.69 -5.65
C ARG A 192 15.88 14.20 -6.96
N LEU A 193 15.46 15.36 -7.43
CA LEU A 193 16.03 15.97 -8.65
C LEU A 193 17.51 16.31 -8.43
N PHE A 194 17.84 16.87 -7.28
CA PHE A 194 19.21 17.24 -6.96
C PHE A 194 20.13 16.03 -6.72
N SER A 195 19.65 14.98 -6.04
CA SER A 195 20.43 13.76 -5.79
C SER A 195 20.73 13.00 -7.10
N LYS A 196 19.80 12.99 -8.06
CA LYS A 196 20.07 12.45 -9.42
C LYS A 196 21.18 13.18 -10.13
N TRP A 197 21.23 14.49 -10.01
CA TRP A 197 22.29 15.32 -10.62
C TRP A 197 23.66 15.05 -10.00
N ARG A 198 23.74 14.68 -8.71
CA ARG A 198 24.98 14.36 -7.98
C ARG A 198 25.39 12.88 -7.99
N GLY A 199 24.61 11.98 -8.58
CA GLY A 199 24.93 10.55 -8.63
C GLY A 199 24.89 9.83 -7.27
N GLY A 200 24.21 10.40 -6.26
CA GLY A 200 24.11 9.81 -4.92
C GLY A 200 23.07 8.69 -4.84
N ALA A 201 23.46 7.58 -4.24
CA ALA A 201 22.65 6.36 -4.09
C ALA A 201 22.45 6.03 -2.60
N GLU A 202 21.55 6.75 -1.90
CA GLU A 202 21.22 6.41 -0.50
C GLU A 202 19.78 5.91 -0.37
N SER A 203 19.55 4.89 0.50
CA SER A 203 18.22 4.38 0.84
C SER A 203 17.44 5.41 1.66
N ASP A 204 16.16 5.62 1.32
CA ASP A 204 15.28 6.61 1.96
C ASP A 204 14.73 6.16 3.33
N VAL A 205 14.77 4.87 3.63
CA VAL A 205 14.25 4.30 4.89
C VAL A 205 15.38 4.33 5.92
N LYS A 206 15.52 5.47 6.59
CA LYS A 206 16.43 5.61 7.74
C LYS A 206 15.64 5.96 9.00
N PRO A 207 16.07 5.47 10.17
CA PRO A 207 15.52 5.95 11.44
C PRO A 207 15.70 7.47 11.52
N VAL A 208 14.61 8.18 11.76
CA VAL A 208 14.67 9.62 11.98
C VAL A 208 14.75 9.93 13.48
N PRO A 209 15.36 11.05 13.90
CA PRO A 209 15.36 11.45 15.29
C PRO A 209 13.95 11.48 15.87
N ARG A 210 13.78 11.06 17.14
CA ARG A 210 12.47 10.95 17.79
C ARG A 210 11.64 12.24 17.73
N TRP A 211 12.30 13.41 17.87
CA TRP A 211 11.62 14.71 17.81
C TRP A 211 11.03 14.97 16.41
N LEU A 212 11.76 14.61 15.33
CA LEU A 212 11.29 14.77 13.96
C LEU A 212 10.14 13.80 13.68
N ASN A 213 10.29 12.54 14.10
CA ASN A 213 9.22 11.53 13.99
C ASN A 213 7.93 12.01 14.64
N ARG A 214 8.00 12.54 15.86
CA ARG A 214 6.84 13.05 16.60
C ARG A 214 6.17 14.25 15.93
N ASN A 215 6.95 15.13 15.31
CA ASN A 215 6.43 16.33 14.68
C ASN A 215 5.84 16.09 13.28
N LEU A 216 6.31 15.09 12.55
CA LEU A 216 5.78 14.76 11.21
C LEU A 216 4.41 14.07 11.26
N VAL A 217 4.13 13.28 12.29
CA VAL A 217 2.84 12.56 12.43
C VAL A 217 1.62 13.48 12.39
N PRO A 218 1.54 14.60 13.15
CA PRO A 218 0.40 15.52 13.09
C PRO A 218 0.14 16.09 11.70
N PHE A 219 1.19 16.40 10.94
CA PHE A 219 1.06 16.91 9.56
C PHE A 219 0.41 15.87 8.65
N LEU A 220 0.85 14.61 8.71
CA LEU A 220 0.23 13.56 7.92
C LEU A 220 -1.19 13.22 8.38
N LYS A 221 -1.47 13.28 9.67
CA LYS A 221 -2.84 13.15 10.19
C LYS A 221 -3.75 14.29 9.73
N LEU A 222 -3.22 15.50 9.61
CA LEU A 222 -3.97 16.63 9.04
C LEU A 222 -4.27 16.38 7.55
N GLU A 223 -3.25 15.98 6.78
CA GLU A 223 -3.42 15.59 5.38
C GLU A 223 -4.48 14.47 5.23
N ALA A 224 -4.39 13.43 6.07
CA ALA A 224 -5.36 12.34 6.09
C ALA A 224 -6.81 12.83 6.33
N ARG A 225 -7.02 13.77 7.24
CA ARG A 225 -8.35 14.37 7.48
C ARG A 225 -8.86 15.14 6.25
N MET A 226 -7.99 15.87 5.57
CA MET A 226 -8.33 16.57 4.33
C MET A 226 -8.68 15.57 3.23
N LEU A 227 -7.88 14.50 3.10
CA LEU A 227 -8.12 13.41 2.16
C LEU A 227 -9.45 12.69 2.40
N GLY A 228 -10.01 12.70 3.58
CA GLY A 228 -11.38 12.23 3.84
C GLY A 228 -12.46 12.99 3.04
N ARG A 229 -12.20 14.22 2.58
CA ARG A 229 -13.16 15.11 1.91
C ARG A 229 -12.77 15.49 0.48
N VAL A 230 -11.49 15.68 0.21
CA VAL A 230 -10.95 16.14 -1.08
C VAL A 230 -9.90 15.17 -1.60
N SER A 231 -9.71 15.16 -2.92
CA SER A 231 -8.59 14.45 -3.56
C SER A 231 -7.47 15.43 -3.90
N PHE A 232 -6.23 15.00 -3.71
CA PHE A 232 -5.07 15.83 -4.05
C PHE A 232 -4.54 15.50 -5.44
N PRO A 233 -4.14 16.53 -6.21
CA PRO A 233 -3.69 16.36 -7.60
C PRO A 233 -2.24 15.90 -7.73
N PHE A 234 -1.46 15.87 -6.65
CA PHE A 234 -0.06 15.40 -6.62
C PHE A 234 0.32 14.89 -5.22
N GLY A 235 1.39 14.08 -5.14
CA GLY A 235 1.91 13.50 -3.89
C GLY A 235 2.89 12.38 -4.17
N LEU A 236 3.46 11.79 -3.13
CA LEU A 236 4.47 10.72 -3.26
C LEU A 236 3.85 9.33 -3.48
N SER A 237 2.57 9.16 -3.15
CA SER A 237 1.84 7.90 -3.29
C SER A 237 0.58 8.12 -4.12
N ALA A 238 0.33 7.26 -5.09
CA ALA A 238 -0.90 7.19 -5.86
C ALA A 238 -1.82 6.14 -5.21
N ILE A 239 -3.06 6.52 -4.92
CA ILE A 239 -4.04 5.68 -4.22
C ILE A 239 -5.33 5.62 -5.04
N ALA A 240 -5.90 4.42 -5.15
CA ALA A 240 -7.23 4.24 -5.69
C ALA A 240 -8.08 3.34 -4.80
N VAL A 241 -9.35 3.67 -4.69
CA VAL A 241 -10.40 2.81 -4.16
C VAL A 241 -11.32 2.47 -5.31
N ALA A 242 -11.44 1.20 -5.60
CA ALA A 242 -12.21 0.70 -6.73
C ALA A 242 -13.17 -0.40 -6.27
N GLU A 243 -14.25 -0.58 -7.01
CA GLU A 243 -15.29 -1.57 -6.75
C GLU A 243 -15.32 -2.57 -7.90
N ARG A 244 -15.37 -3.86 -7.57
CA ARG A 244 -15.62 -4.92 -8.56
C ARG A 244 -17.00 -4.72 -9.19
N VAL A 245 -17.02 -4.52 -10.51
CA VAL A 245 -18.28 -4.51 -11.27
C VAL A 245 -18.70 -5.97 -11.52
N PRO A 246 -20.01 -6.28 -11.46
CA PRO A 246 -20.51 -7.62 -11.74
C PRO A 246 -20.10 -8.16 -13.09
#